data_07b042bc189bd23d110aaa5df440d105
#
_entry.id   07b042bc189bd23d110aaa5df440d105
#
_cell.length_a   1.000
_cell.length_b   1.000
_cell.length_c   1.000
_cell.angle_alpha   90.00
_cell.angle_beta   90.00
_cell.angle_gamma   90.00
#
_symmetry.space_group_name_H-M   'P 1'
#
loop_
_entity.id
_entity.type
_entity.pdbx_description
1 polymer ?
#
loop_
_entity_poly.entity_id
_entity_poly.type
_entity_poly.pdbx_seq_one_letter_code
_entity_poly.pdbx_strand_id
1 'polypeptide(L)'
;FMVFQYPMITVQACLDGILLGILFALIAYGMALQWGVMNIINIAQGDLVILGGYIAYFMYLYGIHPAWGVIVAPVIMYFLGVLIYKLVINKVVDRDLFISILATFGISILFMQLMNFAFGADVVLANSDYGTTMLFNNNVVLPNSKLFSAFISILFAICLVIYMKKSKLGRAIRATAQNARAAKILGVDTEKVYAATFGINAALCGVAGALISITFTIHPYMGLPYTIRSFMIVIVAGLGNLPGVAMSGMGLGVFEEFADYILCLLYTSPSPRDDL
;
A
#
# COMPACT_ATOMS: atom_id res chain seq x y z
N PHE A 1 20.37 -25.11 5.41
CA PHE A 1 21.61 -25.54 4.75
C PHE A 1 22.02 -24.54 3.64
N MET A 2 21.11 -24.09 2.78
CA MET A 2 21.37 -23.17 1.64
C MET A 2 21.75 -21.75 2.04
N VAL A 3 21.20 -21.20 3.12
CA VAL A 3 21.50 -19.86 3.65
C VAL A 3 23.00 -19.69 3.96
N PHE A 4 23.67 -20.77 4.36
CA PHE A 4 25.11 -20.78 4.62
C PHE A 4 25.98 -20.94 3.38
N GLN A 5 25.43 -21.44 2.29
CA GLN A 5 26.20 -21.71 1.05
C GLN A 5 26.35 -20.44 0.17
N TYR A 6 25.36 -19.48 0.25
CA TYR A 6 25.38 -18.26 -0.54
C TYR A 6 25.01 -17.04 0.31
N PRO A 7 25.88 -16.57 1.20
CA PRO A 7 25.55 -15.49 2.14
C PRO A 7 25.19 -14.16 1.45
N MET A 8 25.78 -13.88 0.27
CA MET A 8 25.52 -12.63 -0.46
C MET A 8 24.10 -12.56 -1.03
N ILE A 9 23.57 -13.68 -1.51
CA ILE A 9 22.20 -13.73 -2.03
C ILE A 9 21.19 -13.58 -0.89
N THR A 10 21.47 -14.16 0.27
CA THR A 10 20.64 -13.99 1.47
C THR A 10 20.59 -12.53 1.93
N VAL A 11 21.73 -11.83 1.88
CA VAL A 11 21.79 -10.39 2.19
C VAL A 11 20.99 -9.58 1.18
N GLN A 12 21.08 -9.92 -0.11
CA GLN A 12 20.30 -9.25 -1.15
C GLN A 12 18.80 -9.45 -0.94
N ALA A 13 18.34 -10.68 -0.70
CA ALA A 13 16.92 -10.97 -0.43
C ALA A 13 16.41 -10.24 0.82
N CYS A 14 17.22 -10.15 1.89
CA CYS A 14 16.89 -9.36 3.07
C CYS A 14 16.72 -7.87 2.75
N LEU A 15 17.65 -7.29 2.00
CA LEU A 15 17.59 -5.86 1.65
C LEU A 15 16.41 -5.56 0.74
N ASP A 16 16.21 -6.37 -0.30
CA ASP A 16 15.07 -6.24 -1.21
C ASP A 16 13.75 -6.39 -0.45
N GLY A 17 13.65 -7.37 0.45
CA GLY A 17 12.47 -7.60 1.27
C GLY A 17 12.18 -6.45 2.23
N ILE A 18 13.20 -5.83 2.84
CA ILE A 18 13.01 -4.64 3.68
C ILE A 18 12.50 -3.47 2.85
N LEU A 19 13.08 -3.20 1.68
CA LEU A 19 12.66 -2.11 0.80
C LEU A 19 11.21 -2.30 0.32
N LEU A 20 10.85 -3.52 -0.06
CA LEU A 20 9.49 -3.90 -0.44
C LEU A 20 8.52 -3.77 0.74
N GLY A 21 8.94 -4.25 1.91
CA GLY A 21 8.14 -4.20 3.13
C GLY A 21 7.83 -2.78 3.61
N ILE A 22 8.74 -1.83 3.42
CA ILE A 22 8.51 -0.39 3.70
C ILE A 22 7.38 0.15 2.80
N LEU A 23 7.36 -0.25 1.54
CA LEU A 23 6.32 0.17 0.59
C LEU A 23 4.96 -0.45 0.97
N PHE A 24 4.93 -1.73 1.35
CA PHE A 24 3.71 -2.38 1.85
C PHE A 24 3.22 -1.78 3.16
N ALA A 25 4.14 -1.37 4.06
CA ALA A 25 3.78 -0.67 5.27
C ALA A 25 3.05 0.65 4.98
N LEU A 26 3.44 1.39 3.93
CA LEU A 26 2.75 2.62 3.53
C LEU A 26 1.28 2.36 3.18
N ILE A 27 0.98 1.30 2.42
CA ILE A 27 -0.40 0.89 2.11
C ILE A 27 -1.15 0.51 3.39
N ALA A 28 -0.50 -0.25 4.26
CA ALA A 28 -1.07 -0.73 5.51
C ALA A 28 -1.35 0.40 6.50
N TYR A 29 -0.57 1.50 6.51
CA TYR A 29 -0.88 2.68 7.33
C TYR A 29 -2.26 3.28 7.01
N GLY A 30 -2.60 3.36 5.73
CA GLY A 30 -3.93 3.81 5.32
C GLY A 30 -5.04 2.91 5.87
N MET A 31 -4.88 1.60 5.71
CA MET A 31 -5.84 0.61 6.21
C MET A 31 -5.92 0.60 7.74
N ALA A 32 -4.78 0.70 8.43
CA ALA A 32 -4.74 0.77 9.90
C ALA A 32 -5.48 1.98 10.46
N LEU A 33 -5.36 3.14 9.80
CA LEU A 33 -6.12 4.33 10.17
C LEU A 33 -7.62 4.13 9.94
N GLN A 34 -8.00 3.64 8.77
CA GLN A 34 -9.39 3.46 8.42
C GLN A 34 -10.08 2.44 9.34
N TRP A 35 -9.47 1.28 9.52
CA TRP A 35 -10.03 0.24 10.39
C TRP A 35 -10.04 0.68 11.85
N GLY A 36 -8.96 1.29 12.34
CA GLY A 36 -8.88 1.75 13.73
C GLY A 36 -9.89 2.85 14.10
N VAL A 37 -10.39 3.62 13.12
CA VAL A 37 -11.29 4.76 13.37
C VAL A 37 -12.74 4.42 13.06
N MET A 38 -12.98 3.69 11.97
CA MET A 38 -14.32 3.44 11.42
C MET A 38 -14.80 2.01 11.64
N ASN A 39 -13.94 1.10 12.11
CA ASN A 39 -14.20 -0.35 12.22
C ASN A 39 -14.71 -0.98 10.91
N ILE A 40 -14.23 -0.49 9.77
CA ILE A 40 -14.59 -0.98 8.44
C ILE A 40 -13.40 -1.70 7.82
N ILE A 41 -13.64 -2.88 7.28
CA ILE A 41 -12.68 -3.58 6.42
C ILE A 41 -12.91 -3.13 4.98
N ASN A 42 -11.90 -2.51 4.37
CA ASN A 42 -11.97 -2.00 3.01
C ASN A 42 -11.30 -2.96 2.04
N ILE A 43 -12.09 -3.76 1.32
CA ILE A 43 -11.56 -4.68 0.30
C ILE A 43 -11.05 -3.91 -0.93
N ALA A 44 -11.61 -2.75 -1.25
CA ALA A 44 -11.16 -1.90 -2.36
C ALA A 44 -9.81 -1.19 -2.10
N GLN A 45 -9.12 -1.48 -0.99
CA GLN A 45 -7.86 -0.84 -0.62
C GLN A 45 -6.81 -0.96 -1.74
N GLY A 46 -6.59 -2.17 -2.24
CA GLY A 46 -5.60 -2.42 -3.29
C GLY A 46 -6.00 -1.84 -4.64
N ASP A 47 -7.30 -1.78 -4.95
CA ASP A 47 -7.75 -1.14 -6.19
C ASP A 47 -7.51 0.36 -6.16
N LEU A 48 -7.63 1.00 -4.99
CA LEU A 48 -7.22 2.40 -4.80
C LEU A 48 -5.70 2.57 -4.99
N VAL A 49 -4.90 1.59 -4.59
CA VAL A 49 -3.44 1.60 -4.84
C VAL A 49 -3.17 1.52 -6.34
N ILE A 50 -3.77 0.56 -7.03
CA ILE A 50 -3.59 0.39 -8.48
C ILE A 50 -4.06 1.63 -9.25
N LEU A 51 -5.19 2.22 -8.86
CA LEU A 51 -5.67 3.47 -9.45
C LEU A 51 -4.66 4.62 -9.27
N GLY A 52 -4.03 4.73 -8.09
CA GLY A 52 -2.94 5.67 -7.85
C GLY A 52 -1.74 5.43 -8.77
N GLY A 53 -1.41 4.16 -9.05
CA GLY A 53 -0.39 3.76 -10.01
C GLY A 53 -0.73 4.18 -11.45
N TYR A 54 -1.98 4.01 -11.86
CA TYR A 54 -2.43 4.47 -13.18
C TYR A 54 -2.37 5.99 -13.34
N ILE A 55 -2.60 6.77 -12.28
CA ILE A 55 -2.42 8.24 -12.33
C ILE A 55 -0.96 8.58 -12.66
N ALA A 56 0.01 7.92 -12.02
CA ALA A 56 1.42 8.15 -12.30
C ALA A 56 1.82 7.65 -13.69
N TYR A 57 1.29 6.50 -14.12
CA TYR A 57 1.50 5.99 -15.48
C TYR A 57 0.92 6.92 -16.55
N PHE A 58 -0.25 7.50 -16.31
CA PHE A 58 -0.85 8.47 -17.22
C PHE A 58 0.02 9.72 -17.39
N MET A 59 0.61 10.22 -16.30
CA MET A 59 1.58 11.31 -16.38
C MET A 59 2.81 10.93 -17.22
N TYR A 60 3.30 9.69 -17.06
CA TYR A 60 4.39 9.17 -17.88
C TYR A 60 4.05 9.17 -19.38
N LEU A 61 2.84 8.77 -19.77
CA LEU A 61 2.36 8.80 -21.17
C LEU A 61 2.38 10.22 -21.77
N TYR A 62 2.16 11.26 -20.96
CA TYR A 62 2.27 12.67 -21.39
C TYR A 62 3.70 13.22 -21.35
N GLY A 63 4.71 12.38 -21.16
CA GLY A 63 6.11 12.79 -21.11
C GLY A 63 6.51 13.49 -19.80
N ILE A 64 5.66 13.45 -18.76
CA ILE A 64 5.97 13.98 -17.45
C ILE A 64 6.66 12.88 -16.64
N HIS A 65 7.75 13.23 -15.95
CA HIS A 65 8.49 12.26 -15.15
C HIS A 65 7.58 11.60 -14.09
N PRO A 66 7.54 10.23 -13.98
CA PRO A 66 6.61 9.52 -13.10
C PRO A 66 6.69 9.90 -11.62
N ALA A 67 7.85 10.40 -11.18
CA ALA A 67 8.03 10.90 -9.80
C ALA A 67 7.05 12.02 -9.42
N TRP A 68 6.55 12.81 -10.36
CA TRP A 68 5.50 13.80 -10.12
C TRP A 68 4.17 13.15 -9.74
N GLY A 69 3.96 11.90 -10.17
CA GLY A 69 2.80 11.10 -9.76
C GLY A 69 2.70 10.96 -8.24
N VAL A 70 3.84 10.92 -7.55
CA VAL A 70 3.91 10.85 -6.07
C VAL A 70 3.29 12.09 -5.40
N ILE A 71 3.25 13.24 -6.08
CA ILE A 71 2.65 14.48 -5.56
C ILE A 71 1.21 14.63 -6.04
N VAL A 72 0.94 14.30 -7.30
CA VAL A 72 -0.37 14.50 -7.93
C VAL A 72 -1.37 13.41 -7.53
N ALA A 73 -0.93 12.13 -7.52
CA ALA A 73 -1.82 11.02 -7.18
C ALA A 73 -2.46 11.15 -5.79
N PRO A 74 -1.75 11.48 -4.70
CA PRO A 74 -2.39 11.61 -3.38
C PRO A 74 -3.42 12.73 -3.33
N VAL A 75 -3.25 13.82 -4.07
CA VAL A 75 -4.23 14.91 -4.11
C VAL A 75 -5.51 14.46 -4.79
N ILE A 76 -5.41 13.85 -5.97
CA ILE A 76 -6.56 13.33 -6.70
C ILE A 76 -7.26 12.24 -5.88
N MET A 77 -6.49 11.32 -5.33
CA MET A 77 -7.01 10.20 -4.55
C MET A 77 -7.65 10.63 -3.24
N TYR A 78 -7.16 11.72 -2.60
CA TYR A 78 -7.81 12.29 -1.42
C TYR A 78 -9.25 12.72 -1.73
N PHE A 79 -9.45 13.50 -2.80
CA PHE A 79 -10.79 13.95 -3.20
C PHE A 79 -11.68 12.79 -3.62
N LEU A 80 -11.12 11.82 -4.35
CA LEU A 80 -11.83 10.60 -4.72
C LEU A 80 -12.26 9.79 -3.47
N GLY A 81 -11.36 9.65 -2.50
CA GLY A 81 -11.67 8.98 -1.23
C GLY A 81 -12.80 9.67 -0.47
N VAL A 82 -12.76 11.00 -0.35
CA VAL A 82 -13.86 11.77 0.28
C VAL A 82 -15.17 11.59 -0.49
N LEU A 83 -15.12 11.53 -1.82
CA LEU A 83 -16.29 11.27 -2.66
C LEU A 83 -16.88 9.89 -2.41
N ILE A 84 -16.05 8.84 -2.41
CA ILE A 84 -16.46 7.45 -2.13
C ILE A 84 -17.10 7.36 -0.75
N TYR A 85 -16.47 8.00 0.25
CA TYR A 85 -17.02 8.04 1.60
C TYR A 85 -18.44 8.61 1.58
N LYS A 86 -18.65 9.78 0.99
CA LYS A 86 -19.97 10.45 0.97
C LYS A 86 -21.03 9.67 0.22
N LEU A 87 -20.67 9.02 -0.89
CA LEU A 87 -21.63 8.31 -1.74
C LEU A 87 -22.05 6.96 -1.18
N VAL A 88 -21.10 6.21 -0.62
CA VAL A 88 -21.29 4.80 -0.23
C VAL A 88 -21.01 4.55 1.24
N ILE A 89 -19.82 4.88 1.71
CA ILE A 89 -19.32 4.45 3.03
C ILE A 89 -20.12 5.07 4.18
N ASN A 90 -20.54 6.32 4.05
CA ASN A 90 -21.36 7.00 5.06
C ASN A 90 -22.67 6.26 5.37
N LYS A 91 -23.22 5.52 4.41
CA LYS A 91 -24.45 4.75 4.59
C LYS A 91 -24.24 3.40 5.27
N VAL A 92 -22.97 2.97 5.37
CA VAL A 92 -22.59 1.61 5.78
C VAL A 92 -21.77 1.62 7.08
N VAL A 93 -21.15 2.75 7.44
CA VAL A 93 -20.22 2.87 8.58
C VAL A 93 -20.83 2.48 9.93
N ASP A 94 -22.13 2.72 10.12
CA ASP A 94 -22.85 2.38 11.36
C ASP A 94 -23.60 1.04 11.28
N ARG A 95 -23.34 0.23 10.25
CA ARG A 95 -23.95 -1.08 10.01
C ARG A 95 -23.01 -2.21 10.42
N ASP A 96 -23.51 -3.44 10.31
CA ASP A 96 -22.71 -4.64 10.58
C ASP A 96 -21.45 -4.70 9.70
N LEU A 97 -20.38 -5.26 10.26
CA LEU A 97 -19.08 -5.41 9.57
C LEU A 97 -19.23 -6.12 8.21
N PHE A 98 -20.14 -7.11 8.14
CA PHE A 98 -20.39 -7.86 6.91
C PHE A 98 -20.94 -6.99 5.77
N ILE A 99 -21.83 -6.04 6.11
CA ILE A 99 -22.39 -5.08 5.14
C ILE A 99 -21.30 -4.17 4.60
N SER A 100 -20.35 -3.75 5.45
CA SER A 100 -19.19 -2.95 5.05
C SER A 100 -18.29 -3.69 4.06
N ILE A 101 -18.01 -4.97 4.35
CA ILE A 101 -17.22 -5.83 3.47
C ILE A 101 -17.89 -5.96 2.09
N LEU A 102 -19.19 -6.24 2.07
CA LEU A 102 -19.93 -6.39 0.81
C LEU A 102 -19.96 -5.09 -0.01
N ALA A 103 -20.16 -3.95 0.65
CA ALA A 103 -20.15 -2.64 -0.01
C ALA A 103 -18.77 -2.30 -0.58
N THR A 104 -17.69 -2.53 0.17
CA THR A 104 -16.33 -2.27 -0.31
C THR A 104 -15.89 -3.26 -1.38
N PHE A 105 -16.37 -4.50 -1.36
CA PHE A 105 -16.18 -5.47 -2.44
C PHE A 105 -16.87 -5.03 -3.74
N GLY A 106 -18.10 -4.50 -3.64
CA GLY A 106 -18.78 -3.91 -4.79
C GLY A 106 -18.01 -2.72 -5.39
N ILE A 107 -17.43 -1.87 -4.53
CA ILE A 107 -16.54 -0.77 -4.96
C ILE A 107 -15.29 -1.31 -5.65
N SER A 108 -14.68 -2.38 -5.12
CA SER A 108 -13.51 -3.05 -5.69
C SER A 108 -13.79 -3.50 -7.13
N ILE A 109 -14.88 -4.24 -7.35
CA ILE A 109 -15.27 -4.70 -8.68
C ILE A 109 -15.51 -3.51 -9.62
N LEU A 110 -16.18 -2.45 -9.14
CA LEU A 110 -16.42 -1.26 -9.93
C LEU A 110 -15.11 -0.61 -10.40
N PHE A 111 -14.15 -0.39 -9.49
CA PHE A 111 -12.88 0.23 -9.84
C PHE A 111 -12.03 -0.67 -10.75
N MET A 112 -12.01 -1.97 -10.50
CA MET A 112 -11.33 -2.94 -11.36
C MET A 112 -11.85 -2.87 -12.79
N GLN A 113 -13.19 -2.85 -12.96
CA GLN A 113 -13.79 -2.77 -14.30
C GLN A 113 -13.64 -1.40 -14.94
N LEU A 114 -13.71 -0.31 -14.17
CA LEU A 114 -13.43 1.04 -14.68
C LEU A 114 -11.99 1.19 -15.16
N MET A 115 -11.01 0.68 -14.41
CA MET A 115 -9.61 0.68 -14.83
C MET A 115 -9.40 -0.17 -16.08
N ASN A 116 -10.04 -1.35 -16.15
CA ASN A 116 -9.96 -2.20 -17.33
C ASN A 116 -10.58 -1.53 -18.56
N PHE A 117 -11.70 -0.85 -18.39
CA PHE A 117 -12.35 -0.10 -19.49
C PHE A 117 -11.52 1.10 -19.95
N ALA A 118 -10.89 1.83 -19.03
CA ALA A 118 -10.14 3.06 -19.32
C ALA A 118 -8.73 2.80 -19.87
N PHE A 119 -8.03 1.77 -19.36
CA PHE A 119 -6.61 1.51 -19.62
C PHE A 119 -6.35 0.17 -20.31
N GLY A 120 -7.39 -0.68 -20.47
CA GLY A 120 -7.24 -2.04 -20.97
C GLY A 120 -6.72 -3.01 -19.90
N ALA A 121 -6.58 -4.28 -20.31
CA ALA A 121 -6.05 -5.34 -19.43
C ALA A 121 -4.52 -5.48 -19.50
N ASP A 122 -3.84 -4.62 -20.24
CA ASP A 122 -2.41 -4.70 -20.48
C ASP A 122 -1.60 -4.43 -19.21
N VAL A 123 -0.46 -5.12 -19.14
CA VAL A 123 0.52 -4.91 -18.07
C VAL A 123 1.35 -3.69 -18.41
N VAL A 124 1.34 -2.69 -17.56
CA VAL A 124 2.03 -1.41 -17.77
C VAL A 124 3.06 -1.13 -16.69
N LEU A 125 4.11 -0.41 -17.05
CA LEU A 125 5.18 0.04 -16.16
C LEU A 125 5.51 1.50 -16.51
N ALA A 126 5.55 2.37 -15.50
CA ALA A 126 6.04 3.73 -15.67
C ALA A 126 7.58 3.72 -15.58
N ASN A 127 8.23 3.25 -16.66
CA ASN A 127 9.66 3.10 -16.67
C ASN A 127 10.36 4.47 -16.76
N SER A 128 11.17 4.78 -15.77
CA SER A 128 12.14 5.86 -15.81
C SER A 128 13.50 5.26 -15.46
N ASP A 129 14.53 5.56 -16.27
CA ASP A 129 15.88 5.05 -16.06
C ASP A 129 16.51 5.61 -14.77
N TYR A 130 16.17 4.99 -13.64
CA TYR A 130 16.79 5.33 -12.35
C TYR A 130 18.19 4.71 -12.18
N GLY A 131 18.60 3.80 -13.07
CA GLY A 131 19.85 3.06 -12.95
C GLY A 131 19.83 2.05 -11.78
N THR A 132 20.99 1.45 -11.55
CA THR A 132 21.20 0.49 -10.45
C THR A 132 22.41 0.89 -9.62
N THR A 133 22.31 0.76 -8.29
CA THR A 133 23.43 0.96 -7.37
C THR A 133 23.99 -0.40 -6.99
N MET A 134 25.32 -0.56 -7.19
CA MET A 134 26.04 -1.78 -6.81
C MET A 134 26.71 -1.58 -5.46
N LEU A 135 26.38 -2.44 -4.50
CA LEU A 135 26.99 -2.47 -3.17
C LEU A 135 27.89 -3.71 -3.02
N PHE A 136 28.80 -3.66 -2.04
CA PHE A 136 29.69 -4.79 -1.67
C PHE A 136 30.48 -5.36 -2.86
N ASN A 137 31.23 -4.50 -3.54
CA ASN A 137 32.15 -4.93 -4.63
C ASN A 137 31.42 -5.61 -5.80
N ASN A 138 30.26 -5.09 -6.21
CA ASN A 138 29.37 -5.59 -7.28
C ASN A 138 28.60 -6.89 -6.95
N ASN A 139 28.60 -7.36 -5.71
CA ASN A 139 27.90 -8.60 -5.33
C ASN A 139 26.41 -8.40 -4.97
N VAL A 140 26.00 -7.18 -4.67
CA VAL A 140 24.61 -6.83 -4.36
C VAL A 140 24.16 -5.72 -5.29
N VAL A 141 23.12 -5.99 -6.08
CA VAL A 141 22.55 -5.04 -7.06
C VAL A 141 21.21 -4.55 -6.54
N LEU A 142 21.11 -3.25 -6.24
CA LEU A 142 19.86 -2.62 -5.81
C LEU A 142 19.35 -1.65 -6.89
N PRO A 143 18.16 -1.86 -7.43
CA PRO A 143 17.52 -0.90 -8.32
C PRO A 143 17.28 0.43 -7.59
N ASN A 144 17.74 1.53 -8.16
CA ASN A 144 17.55 2.86 -7.54
C ASN A 144 16.08 3.24 -7.42
N SER A 145 15.20 2.68 -8.25
CA SER A 145 13.75 2.83 -8.15
C SER A 145 13.21 2.27 -6.81
N LYS A 146 13.70 1.11 -6.34
CA LYS A 146 13.32 0.55 -5.03
C LYS A 146 13.81 1.43 -3.87
N LEU A 147 15.05 1.93 -3.94
CA LEU A 147 15.61 2.85 -2.93
C LEU A 147 14.83 4.16 -2.87
N PHE A 148 14.52 4.75 -4.02
CA PHE A 148 13.70 5.95 -4.12
C PHE A 148 12.31 5.71 -3.51
N SER A 149 11.66 4.60 -3.86
CA SER A 149 10.33 4.25 -3.36
C SER A 149 10.32 4.04 -1.84
N ALA A 150 11.34 3.38 -1.29
CA ALA A 150 11.47 3.19 0.16
C ALA A 150 11.71 4.52 0.89
N PHE A 151 12.57 5.38 0.37
CA PHE A 151 12.84 6.71 0.96
C PHE A 151 11.58 7.56 1.02
N ILE A 152 10.85 7.64 -0.09
CA ILE A 152 9.60 8.40 -0.16
C ILE A 152 8.53 7.79 0.76
N SER A 153 8.43 6.46 0.82
CA SER A 153 7.49 5.77 1.71
C SER A 153 7.75 6.10 3.19
N ILE A 154 9.02 6.11 3.60
CA ILE A 154 9.41 6.51 4.96
C ILE A 154 9.04 7.98 5.22
N LEU A 155 9.30 8.87 4.27
CA LEU A 155 8.98 10.29 4.39
C LEU A 155 7.47 10.50 4.61
N PHE A 156 6.63 9.84 3.80
CA PHE A 156 5.17 9.92 3.95
C PHE A 156 4.68 9.28 5.25
N ALA A 157 5.27 8.16 5.68
CA ALA A 157 4.96 7.53 6.96
C ALA A 157 5.26 8.48 8.14
N ILE A 158 6.43 9.11 8.14
CA ILE A 158 6.82 10.10 9.16
C ILE A 158 5.88 11.31 9.12
N CYS A 159 5.59 11.84 7.93
CA CYS A 159 4.67 12.96 7.75
C CYS A 159 3.27 12.62 8.31
N LEU A 160 2.77 11.42 8.05
CA LEU A 160 1.50 10.93 8.57
C LEU A 160 1.50 10.89 10.11
N VAL A 161 2.55 10.32 10.72
CA VAL A 161 2.66 10.22 12.19
C VAL A 161 2.72 11.60 12.82
N ILE A 162 3.48 12.54 12.23
CA ILE A 162 3.55 13.93 12.71
C ILE A 162 2.19 14.61 12.55
N TYR A 163 1.55 14.44 11.41
CA TYR A 163 0.21 14.98 11.15
C TYR A 163 -0.80 14.49 12.17
N MET A 164 -0.84 13.18 12.40
CA MET A 164 -1.71 12.55 13.39
C MET A 164 -1.46 13.06 14.81
N LYS A 165 -0.19 13.33 15.19
CA LYS A 165 0.15 13.83 16.54
C LYS A 165 -0.14 15.30 16.72
N LYS A 166 0.17 16.16 15.73
CA LYS A 166 0.16 17.63 15.89
C LYS A 166 -1.10 18.31 15.39
N SER A 167 -1.81 17.76 14.38
CA SER A 167 -2.95 18.44 13.77
C SER A 167 -4.21 18.38 14.64
N LYS A 168 -5.10 19.37 14.48
CA LYS A 168 -6.43 19.36 15.11
C LYS A 168 -7.26 18.16 14.65
N LEU A 169 -7.20 17.85 13.35
CA LEU A 169 -7.90 16.73 12.75
C LEU A 169 -7.33 15.39 13.25
N GLY A 170 -6.02 15.24 13.40
CA GLY A 170 -5.41 14.06 13.97
C GLY A 170 -5.83 13.80 15.42
N ARG A 171 -6.03 14.86 16.23
CA ARG A 171 -6.59 14.71 17.58
C ARG A 171 -8.05 14.24 17.54
N ALA A 172 -8.85 14.83 16.65
CA ALA A 172 -10.25 14.42 16.46
C ALA A 172 -10.36 12.95 15.99
N ILE A 173 -9.50 12.53 15.05
CA ILE A 173 -9.42 11.14 14.58
C ILE A 173 -9.14 10.19 15.75
N ARG A 174 -8.13 10.48 16.58
CA ARG A 174 -7.80 9.63 17.75
C ARG A 174 -8.89 9.61 18.80
N ALA A 175 -9.56 10.74 19.06
CA ALA A 175 -10.68 10.78 19.98
C ALA A 175 -11.87 9.94 19.47
N THR A 176 -12.18 10.05 18.18
CA THR A 176 -13.24 9.26 17.53
C THR A 176 -12.91 7.76 17.52
N ALA A 177 -11.64 7.38 17.31
CA ALA A 177 -11.17 6.01 17.36
C ALA A 177 -11.33 5.36 18.74
N GLN A 178 -11.19 6.14 19.84
CA GLN A 178 -11.40 5.64 21.19
C GLN A 178 -12.88 5.46 21.51
N ASN A 179 -13.70 6.45 21.23
CA ASN A 179 -15.14 6.41 21.43
C ASN A 179 -15.86 7.46 20.58
N ALA A 180 -16.43 7.02 19.46
CA ALA A 180 -17.13 7.91 18.53
C ALA A 180 -18.33 8.62 19.15
N ARG A 181 -19.08 7.95 20.05
CA ARG A 181 -20.24 8.54 20.73
C ARG A 181 -19.81 9.64 21.70
N ALA A 182 -18.78 9.38 22.51
CA ALA A 182 -18.25 10.37 23.43
C ALA A 182 -17.64 11.57 22.68
N ALA A 183 -16.90 11.34 21.59
CA ALA A 183 -16.36 12.40 20.74
C ALA A 183 -17.46 13.30 20.16
N LYS A 184 -18.57 12.72 19.71
CA LYS A 184 -19.73 13.45 19.19
C LYS A 184 -20.39 14.33 20.27
N ILE A 185 -20.52 13.83 21.51
CA ILE A 185 -21.06 14.61 22.65
C ILE A 185 -20.15 15.81 22.98
N LEU A 186 -18.84 15.63 22.83
CA LEU A 186 -17.83 16.70 23.03
C LEU A 186 -17.74 17.68 21.85
N GLY A 187 -18.64 17.60 20.87
CA GLY A 187 -18.72 18.53 19.73
C GLY A 187 -17.81 18.16 18.55
N VAL A 188 -17.22 16.97 18.50
CA VAL A 188 -16.47 16.49 17.33
C VAL A 188 -17.43 16.04 16.24
N ASP A 189 -17.32 16.64 15.05
CA ASP A 189 -18.08 16.23 13.87
C ASP A 189 -17.49 14.92 13.31
N THR A 190 -18.07 13.79 13.74
CA THR A 190 -17.58 12.45 13.39
C THR A 190 -17.71 12.15 11.91
N GLU A 191 -18.70 12.71 11.22
CA GLU A 191 -18.84 12.52 9.76
C GLU A 191 -17.68 13.15 8.98
N LYS A 192 -17.29 14.38 9.36
CA LYS A 192 -16.11 15.03 8.77
C LYS A 192 -14.82 14.28 9.09
N VAL A 193 -14.71 13.74 10.32
CA VAL A 193 -13.55 12.92 10.72
C VAL A 193 -13.46 11.66 9.88
N TYR A 194 -14.55 10.96 9.68
CA TYR A 194 -14.60 9.75 8.86
C TYR A 194 -14.28 10.03 7.39
N ALA A 195 -14.89 11.09 6.81
CA ALA A 195 -14.61 11.53 5.44
C ALA A 195 -13.12 11.85 5.24
N ALA A 196 -12.52 12.59 6.17
CA ALA A 196 -11.11 12.94 6.12
C ALA A 196 -10.20 11.70 6.31
N THR A 197 -10.57 10.79 7.20
CA THR A 197 -9.82 9.53 7.43
C THR A 197 -9.80 8.67 6.16
N PHE A 198 -10.94 8.51 5.51
CA PHE A 198 -11.03 7.77 4.26
C PHE A 198 -10.27 8.48 3.13
N GLY A 199 -10.33 9.81 3.05
CA GLY A 199 -9.55 10.61 2.11
C GLY A 199 -8.04 10.47 2.33
N ILE A 200 -7.55 10.51 3.58
CA ILE A 200 -6.14 10.29 3.92
C ILE A 200 -5.71 8.86 3.54
N ASN A 201 -6.54 7.86 3.82
CA ASN A 201 -6.29 6.49 3.39
C ASN A 201 -6.11 6.41 1.86
N ALA A 202 -7.06 6.96 1.10
CA ALA A 202 -6.99 6.96 -0.35
C ALA A 202 -5.76 7.74 -0.87
N ALA A 203 -5.37 8.84 -0.22
CA ALA A 203 -4.16 9.58 -0.56
C ALA A 203 -2.89 8.74 -0.36
N LEU A 204 -2.79 7.99 0.75
CA LEU A 204 -1.67 7.07 0.99
C LEU A 204 -1.63 5.94 -0.04
N CYS A 205 -2.79 5.40 -0.43
CA CYS A 205 -2.89 4.47 -1.54
C CYS A 205 -2.39 5.09 -2.85
N GLY A 206 -2.71 6.36 -3.09
CA GLY A 206 -2.24 7.10 -4.26
C GLY A 206 -0.71 7.21 -4.31
N VAL A 207 -0.08 7.57 -3.19
CA VAL A 207 1.40 7.60 -3.07
C VAL A 207 1.99 6.22 -3.33
N ALA A 208 1.49 5.21 -2.60
CA ALA A 208 2.00 3.85 -2.72
C ALA A 208 1.84 3.29 -4.14
N GLY A 209 0.69 3.54 -4.77
CA GLY A 209 0.42 3.15 -6.14
C GLY A 209 1.37 3.81 -7.15
N ALA A 210 1.62 5.11 -7.01
CA ALA A 210 2.60 5.82 -7.83
C ALA A 210 4.01 5.22 -7.69
N LEU A 211 4.41 4.85 -6.48
CA LEU A 211 5.70 4.22 -6.23
C LEU A 211 5.76 2.78 -6.79
N ILE A 212 4.65 2.04 -6.69
CA ILE A 212 4.53 0.69 -7.26
C ILE A 212 4.68 0.75 -8.78
N SER A 213 3.99 1.68 -9.46
CA SER A 213 4.05 1.79 -10.92
C SER A 213 5.45 2.14 -11.46
N ILE A 214 6.31 2.77 -10.64
CA ILE A 214 7.72 3.06 -10.95
C ILE A 214 8.60 1.81 -10.75
N THR A 215 8.25 0.94 -9.81
CA THR A 215 9.10 -0.16 -9.35
C THR A 215 8.68 -1.50 -9.94
N PHE A 216 7.37 -1.70 -10.10
CA PHE A 216 6.75 -2.94 -10.54
C PHE A 216 5.73 -2.67 -11.64
N THR A 217 5.47 -3.71 -12.43
CA THR A 217 4.38 -3.68 -13.40
C THR A 217 3.04 -3.67 -12.69
N ILE A 218 2.06 -2.96 -13.25
CA ILE A 218 0.70 -2.92 -12.76
C ILE A 218 -0.29 -3.34 -13.84
N HIS A 219 -1.39 -3.96 -13.43
CA HIS A 219 -2.56 -4.21 -14.27
C HIS A 219 -3.84 -4.14 -13.43
N PRO A 220 -5.04 -3.96 -14.02
CA PRO A 220 -6.28 -3.68 -13.28
C PRO A 220 -6.68 -4.72 -12.23
N TYR A 221 -6.25 -5.99 -12.42
CA TYR A 221 -6.63 -7.11 -11.56
C TYR A 221 -5.67 -7.35 -10.38
N MET A 222 -4.64 -6.50 -10.20
CA MET A 222 -3.66 -6.66 -9.10
C MET A 222 -4.11 -6.06 -7.75
N GLY A 223 -5.30 -5.49 -7.66
CA GLY A 223 -5.76 -4.84 -6.43
C GLY A 223 -5.87 -5.79 -5.24
N LEU A 224 -6.50 -6.95 -5.44
CA LEU A 224 -6.76 -7.90 -4.34
C LEU A 224 -5.50 -8.38 -3.61
N PRO A 225 -4.38 -8.77 -4.25
CA PRO A 225 -3.12 -9.08 -3.58
C PRO A 225 -2.62 -7.97 -2.65
N TYR A 226 -2.68 -6.70 -3.07
CA TYR A 226 -2.27 -5.58 -2.22
C TYR A 226 -3.22 -5.35 -1.04
N THR A 227 -4.51 -5.60 -1.22
CA THR A 227 -5.49 -5.58 -0.12
C THR A 227 -5.14 -6.62 0.93
N ILE A 228 -4.88 -7.87 0.52
CA ILE A 228 -4.56 -8.98 1.43
C ILE A 228 -3.26 -8.70 2.19
N ARG A 229 -2.21 -8.21 1.51
CA ARG A 229 -0.93 -7.84 2.14
C ARG A 229 -1.13 -6.76 3.21
N SER A 230 -1.84 -5.69 2.88
CA SER A 230 -2.10 -4.61 3.84
C SER A 230 -2.93 -5.08 5.03
N PHE A 231 -3.89 -5.97 4.80
CA PHE A 231 -4.71 -6.57 5.84
C PHE A 231 -3.88 -7.46 6.79
N MET A 232 -3.03 -8.32 6.25
CA MET A 232 -2.11 -9.15 7.05
C MET A 232 -1.20 -8.29 7.93
N ILE A 233 -0.60 -7.24 7.36
CA ILE A 233 0.27 -6.32 8.09
C ILE A 233 -0.47 -5.67 9.26
N VAL A 234 -1.70 -5.20 9.04
CA VAL A 234 -2.49 -4.53 10.09
C VAL A 234 -2.91 -5.48 11.19
N ILE A 235 -3.26 -6.73 10.87
CA ILE A 235 -3.60 -7.75 11.87
C ILE A 235 -2.39 -8.08 12.75
N VAL A 236 -1.23 -8.34 12.13
CA VAL A 236 0.00 -8.68 12.87
C VAL A 236 0.51 -7.49 13.71
N ALA A 237 0.37 -6.27 13.20
CA ALA A 237 0.75 -5.05 13.91
C ALA A 237 -0.14 -4.77 15.12
N GLY A 238 -1.40 -5.18 15.06
CA GLY A 238 -2.46 -4.77 15.97
C GLY A 238 -3.05 -3.41 15.63
N LEU A 239 -4.36 -3.28 15.81
CA LEU A 239 -5.12 -2.08 15.47
C LEU A 239 -4.63 -0.86 16.25
N GLY A 240 -4.36 0.23 15.53
CA GLY A 240 -3.93 1.50 16.12
C GLY A 240 -2.44 1.61 16.47
N ASN A 241 -1.66 0.54 16.28
CA ASN A 241 -0.21 0.54 16.56
C ASN A 241 0.60 0.90 15.31
N LEU A 242 0.76 2.20 15.05
CA LEU A 242 1.50 2.68 13.88
C LEU A 242 2.96 2.16 13.81
N PRO A 243 3.77 2.17 14.90
CA PRO A 243 5.10 1.54 14.87
C PRO A 243 5.07 0.05 14.52
N GLY A 244 4.06 -0.68 15.03
CA GLY A 244 3.84 -2.08 14.72
C GLY A 244 3.61 -2.32 13.23
N VAL A 245 2.89 -1.43 12.54
CA VAL A 245 2.65 -1.52 11.08
C VAL A 245 3.96 -1.46 10.29
N ALA A 246 4.90 -0.58 10.68
CA ALA A 246 6.21 -0.51 10.03
C ALA A 246 6.98 -1.84 10.19
N MET A 247 7.06 -2.35 11.42
CA MET A 247 7.80 -3.58 11.71
C MET A 247 7.15 -4.80 11.02
N SER A 248 5.83 -4.91 11.09
CA SER A 248 5.08 -6.00 10.44
C SER A 248 5.21 -5.94 8.91
N GLY A 249 5.21 -4.73 8.33
CA GLY A 249 5.41 -4.54 6.90
C GLY A 249 6.79 -4.99 6.44
N MET A 250 7.84 -4.57 7.14
CA MET A 250 9.22 -5.02 6.87
C MET A 250 9.35 -6.53 7.06
N GLY A 251 8.75 -7.09 8.12
CA GLY A 251 8.76 -8.53 8.36
C GLY A 251 8.07 -9.32 7.25
N LEU A 252 6.90 -8.85 6.77
CA LEU A 252 6.18 -9.48 5.67
C LEU A 252 6.99 -9.42 4.37
N GLY A 253 7.58 -8.25 4.04
CA GLY A 253 8.38 -8.10 2.83
C GLY A 253 9.61 -9.01 2.82
N VAL A 254 10.32 -9.12 3.95
CA VAL A 254 11.44 -10.06 4.09
C VAL A 254 10.96 -11.51 3.95
N PHE A 255 9.84 -11.86 4.58
CA PHE A 255 9.29 -13.22 4.48
C PHE A 255 8.88 -13.56 3.04
N GLU A 256 8.26 -12.62 2.31
CA GLU A 256 7.83 -12.80 0.91
C GLU A 256 9.05 -13.03 -0.01
N GLU A 257 10.09 -12.20 0.07
CA GLU A 257 11.31 -12.34 -0.72
C GLU A 257 12.06 -13.66 -0.42
N PHE A 258 12.10 -14.07 0.85
CA PHE A 258 12.67 -15.37 1.20
C PHE A 258 11.83 -16.54 0.69
N ALA A 259 10.51 -16.44 0.75
CA ALA A 259 9.62 -17.48 0.24
C ALA A 259 9.78 -17.64 -1.28
N ASP A 260 9.82 -16.52 -2.00
CA ASP A 260 10.02 -16.52 -3.46
C ASP A 260 11.38 -17.13 -3.83
N TYR A 261 12.43 -16.77 -3.09
CA TYR A 261 13.77 -17.33 -3.31
C TYR A 261 13.81 -18.85 -3.07
N ILE A 262 13.23 -19.33 -1.98
CA ILE A 262 13.20 -20.76 -1.64
C ILE A 262 12.35 -21.54 -2.64
N LEU A 263 11.17 -21.02 -3.00
CA LEU A 263 10.28 -21.68 -3.95
C LEU A 263 10.89 -21.72 -5.35
N CYS A 264 11.54 -20.64 -5.79
CA CYS A 264 12.24 -20.60 -7.05
C CYS A 264 13.36 -21.67 -7.11
N LEU A 265 14.15 -21.81 -6.05
CA LEU A 265 15.20 -22.83 -5.96
C LEU A 265 14.66 -24.25 -5.95
N LEU A 266 13.54 -24.51 -5.27
CA LEU A 266 12.91 -25.84 -5.25
C LEU A 266 12.38 -26.21 -6.65
N TYR A 267 11.90 -25.22 -7.41
CA TYR A 267 11.35 -25.46 -8.75
C TYR A 267 12.44 -25.61 -9.83
N THR A 268 13.59 -24.94 -9.64
CA THR A 268 14.74 -25.00 -10.58
C THR A 268 15.75 -26.08 -10.24
N SER A 269 15.58 -26.82 -9.14
CA SER A 269 16.41 -27.98 -8.81
C SER A 269 16.21 -29.06 -9.88
N PRO A 270 17.29 -29.53 -10.57
CA PRO A 270 17.18 -30.59 -11.57
C PRO A 270 16.53 -31.82 -10.92
N SER A 271 15.52 -32.34 -11.56
CA SER A 271 14.89 -33.59 -11.11
C SER A 271 15.92 -34.72 -11.15
N PRO A 272 15.99 -35.61 -10.13
CA PRO A 272 16.85 -36.79 -10.19
C PRO A 272 16.58 -37.72 -11.39
N ARG A 273 15.58 -37.39 -12.20
CA ARG A 273 15.21 -38.15 -13.41
C ARG A 273 15.86 -37.63 -14.69
N ASP A 274 16.51 -36.45 -14.64
CA ASP A 274 17.13 -35.86 -15.82
C ASP A 274 18.57 -36.39 -16.04
N ASP A 275 19.06 -37.27 -15.14
CA ASP A 275 20.37 -37.95 -15.23
C ASP A 275 20.28 -39.40 -15.73
N LEU A 276 19.16 -39.83 -16.39
CA LEU A 276 19.00 -41.15 -16.98
C LEU A 276 18.91 -41.06 -18.53
#